data_df6805dc9c6193c776c7cf991e0926bf
#
_entry.id   df6805dc9c6193c776c7cf991e0926bf
#
_cell.length_a   1.000
_cell.length_b   1.000
_cell.length_c   1.000
_cell.angle_alpha   90.00
_cell.angle_beta   90.00
_cell.angle_gamma   90.00
#
_symmetry.space_group_name_H-M   'P 1'
#
loop_
_entity.id
_entity.type
_entity.pdbx_description
1 polymer ?
#
loop_
_entity_poly.entity_id
_entity_poly.type
_entity_poly.pdbx_seq_one_letter_code
_entity_poly.pdbx_strand_id
1 'polypeptide(L)'
;VASGSFGIEKTIIAPCSISSLAKIHAGFADTLLMRAAAVALKERKKLILGVREMPFSTLNLEHMLKLSQMGVIIAPPIIASYSHASNLEQMENFIIGKWLDLLGISHNLYERWQNF
;
A
#
# COMPACT_ATOMS: atom_id res chain seq x y z
N VAL A 1 -0.26 19.57 -1.68
CA VAL A 1 -0.38 18.13 -1.82
C VAL A 1 0.17 17.66 -3.15
N ALA A 2 0.06 18.47 -4.19
CA ALA A 2 0.58 18.13 -5.52
C ALA A 2 2.08 18.38 -5.67
N SER A 3 2.72 18.96 -4.66
CA SER A 3 4.15 19.27 -4.66
C SER A 3 4.83 18.55 -3.51
N GLY A 4 5.99 17.95 -3.77
CA GLY A 4 6.77 17.27 -2.75
C GLY A 4 7.29 18.17 -1.64
N SER A 5 7.20 19.50 -1.81
CA SER A 5 7.71 20.45 -0.83
C SER A 5 6.80 20.65 0.39
N PHE A 6 5.62 20.06 0.41
CA PHE A 6 4.67 20.23 1.52
C PHE A 6 4.85 19.26 2.67
N GLY A 7 5.95 18.53 2.73
CA GLY A 7 6.26 17.70 3.88
C GLY A 7 5.46 16.41 4.00
N ILE A 8 4.77 15.99 2.94
CA ILE A 8 4.11 14.69 2.93
C ILE A 8 5.18 13.63 2.84
N GLU A 9 5.31 12.82 3.88
CA GLU A 9 6.38 11.83 3.97
C GLU A 9 5.95 10.41 3.69
N LYS A 10 4.65 10.13 3.83
CA LYS A 10 4.11 8.80 3.67
C LYS A 10 2.80 8.87 2.92
N THR A 11 2.62 7.97 1.99
CA THR A 11 1.39 7.89 1.19
C THR A 11 0.98 6.44 1.11
N ILE A 12 -0.31 6.19 1.27
CA ILE A 12 -0.89 4.87 1.05
C ILE A 12 -2.03 5.00 0.05
N ILE A 13 -2.07 4.09 -0.90
CA ILE A 13 -3.18 3.93 -1.84
C ILE A 13 -3.78 2.55 -1.59
N ALA A 14 -4.93 2.53 -0.95
CA ALA A 14 -5.59 1.28 -0.58
C ALA A 14 -7.10 1.44 -0.67
N PRO A 15 -7.80 0.60 -1.42
CA PRO A 15 -7.24 -0.40 -2.32
C PRO A 15 -6.60 0.24 -3.56
N CYS A 16 -5.62 -0.44 -4.13
CA CYS A 16 -4.98 0.00 -5.37
C CYS A 16 -5.38 -0.95 -6.48
N SER A 17 -6.06 -0.42 -7.49
CA SER A 17 -6.46 -1.23 -8.64
C SER A 17 -5.28 -1.52 -9.56
N ILE A 18 -5.43 -2.53 -10.40
CA ILE A 18 -4.41 -2.87 -11.39
C ILE A 18 -4.22 -1.71 -12.39
N SER A 19 -5.29 -1.00 -12.72
CA SER A 19 -5.20 0.18 -13.58
C SER A 19 -4.35 1.28 -12.91
N SER A 20 -4.59 1.54 -11.62
CA SER A 20 -3.79 2.51 -10.87
C SER A 20 -2.33 2.06 -10.75
N LEU A 21 -2.09 0.77 -10.51
CA LEU A 21 -0.75 0.21 -10.46
C LEU A 21 0.01 0.47 -11.76
N ALA A 22 -0.63 0.20 -12.90
CA ALA A 22 -0.04 0.41 -14.22
C ALA A 22 0.27 1.88 -14.46
N LYS A 23 -0.63 2.78 -14.06
CA LYS A 23 -0.40 4.23 -14.20
C LYS A 23 0.74 4.72 -13.34
N ILE A 24 0.83 4.24 -12.11
CA ILE A 24 1.93 4.59 -11.21
C ILE A 24 3.25 4.11 -11.79
N HIS A 25 3.29 2.88 -12.28
CA HIS A 25 4.48 2.32 -12.90
C HIS A 25 4.90 3.13 -14.13
N ALA A 26 3.95 3.59 -14.92
CA ALA A 26 4.22 4.38 -16.12
C ALA A 26 4.52 5.85 -15.84
N GLY A 27 4.37 6.30 -14.61
CA GLY A 27 4.64 7.69 -14.23
C GLY A 27 3.52 8.65 -14.58
N PHE A 28 2.31 8.17 -14.81
CA PHE A 28 1.17 9.05 -15.08
C PHE A 28 0.80 9.87 -13.83
N ALA A 29 0.42 11.12 -14.07
CA ALA A 29 0.03 12.04 -13.00
C ALA A 29 -1.24 12.81 -13.40
N ASP A 30 -2.20 12.11 -13.97
CA ASP A 30 -3.43 12.69 -14.53
C ASP A 30 -4.53 12.95 -13.48
N THR A 31 -4.37 12.47 -12.26
CA THR A 31 -5.29 12.73 -11.15
C THR A 31 -4.48 13.16 -9.94
N LEU A 32 -5.16 13.70 -8.92
CA LEU A 32 -4.50 14.07 -7.67
C LEU A 32 -3.84 12.86 -7.02
N LEU A 33 -4.52 11.71 -7.04
CA LEU A 33 -3.98 10.46 -6.49
C LEU A 33 -2.70 10.04 -7.22
N MET A 34 -2.72 10.09 -8.54
CA MET A 34 -1.55 9.73 -9.34
C MET A 34 -0.40 10.74 -9.16
N ARG A 35 -0.72 12.01 -8.95
CA ARG A 35 0.29 13.02 -8.64
C ARG A 35 0.94 12.76 -7.31
N ALA A 36 0.17 12.39 -6.29
CA ALA A 36 0.71 12.07 -4.98
C ALA A 36 1.68 10.89 -5.07
N ALA A 37 1.32 9.85 -5.83
CA ALA A 37 2.20 8.71 -6.05
C ALA A 37 3.47 9.12 -6.81
N ALA A 38 3.33 9.92 -7.86
CA ALA A 38 4.48 10.38 -8.65
C ALA A 38 5.43 11.22 -7.82
N VAL A 39 4.92 12.09 -6.96
CA VAL A 39 5.73 12.90 -6.05
C VAL A 39 6.45 11.99 -5.04
N ALA A 40 5.74 11.02 -4.46
CA ALA A 40 6.35 10.10 -3.52
C ALA A 40 7.52 9.33 -4.15
N LEU A 41 7.35 8.86 -5.37
CA LEU A 41 8.42 8.17 -6.11
C LEU A 41 9.59 9.10 -6.39
N LYS A 42 9.31 10.30 -6.90
CA LYS A 42 10.34 11.28 -7.24
C LYS A 42 11.15 11.70 -6.01
N GLU A 43 10.47 11.96 -4.91
CA GLU A 43 11.09 12.43 -3.68
C GLU A 43 11.60 11.29 -2.79
N ARG A 44 11.42 10.05 -3.24
CA ARG A 44 11.83 8.83 -2.50
C ARG A 44 11.22 8.75 -1.11
N LYS A 45 9.96 9.18 -1.02
CA LYS A 45 9.20 9.08 0.22
C LYS A 45 8.44 7.76 0.26
N LYS A 46 8.01 7.36 1.45
CA LYS A 46 7.33 6.07 1.61
C LYS A 46 6.02 6.06 0.84
N LEU A 47 5.86 5.08 -0.04
CA LEU A 47 4.64 4.82 -0.77
C LEU A 47 4.23 3.37 -0.54
N ILE A 48 2.99 3.17 -0.13
CA ILE A 48 2.44 1.84 0.14
C ILE A 48 1.26 1.64 -0.79
N LEU A 49 1.23 0.52 -1.48
CA LEU A 49 0.15 0.18 -2.41
C LEU A 49 -0.56 -1.08 -1.92
N GLY A 50 -1.82 -0.93 -1.54
CA GLY A 50 -2.69 -2.05 -1.17
C GLY A 50 -3.32 -2.66 -2.41
N VAL A 51 -2.52 -3.30 -3.24
CA VAL A 51 -2.95 -3.84 -4.53
C VAL A 51 -3.94 -4.96 -4.33
N ARG A 52 -5.08 -4.90 -5.06
CA ARG A 52 -6.16 -5.87 -4.94
C ARG A 52 -6.50 -6.41 -6.32
N GLU A 53 -6.20 -7.66 -6.51
CA GLU A 53 -6.53 -8.42 -7.72
C GLU A 53 -6.27 -9.90 -7.48
N MET A 54 -6.95 -10.76 -8.22
CA MET A 54 -6.73 -12.20 -8.14
C MET A 54 -7.22 -12.87 -9.42
N PRO A 55 -6.37 -13.63 -10.11
CA PRO A 55 -4.93 -13.76 -9.90
C PRO A 55 -4.16 -12.58 -10.49
N PHE A 56 -2.89 -12.45 -10.15
CA PHE A 56 -2.02 -11.47 -10.80
C PHE A 56 -1.52 -12.02 -12.12
N SER A 57 -1.55 -11.16 -13.17
CA SER A 57 -0.91 -11.50 -14.44
C SER A 57 0.61 -11.29 -14.33
N THR A 58 1.35 -11.83 -15.29
CA THR A 58 2.79 -11.56 -15.39
C THR A 58 3.05 -10.06 -15.45
N LEU A 59 2.24 -9.33 -16.21
CA LEU A 59 2.39 -7.88 -16.34
C LEU A 59 2.19 -7.17 -15.00
N ASN A 60 1.17 -7.57 -14.22
CA ASN A 60 0.96 -7.01 -12.89
C ASN A 60 2.17 -7.26 -12.00
N LEU A 61 2.70 -8.46 -12.03
CA LEU A 61 3.85 -8.84 -11.21
C LEU A 61 5.10 -8.08 -11.61
N GLU A 62 5.30 -7.84 -12.91
CA GLU A 62 6.42 -7.02 -13.38
C GLU A 62 6.33 -5.59 -12.88
N HIS A 63 5.13 -4.99 -12.92
CA HIS A 63 4.92 -3.64 -12.40
C HIS A 63 5.21 -3.59 -10.90
N MET A 64 4.72 -4.57 -10.15
CA MET A 64 4.97 -4.64 -8.70
C MET A 64 6.44 -4.84 -8.40
N LEU A 65 7.12 -5.69 -9.14
CA LEU A 65 8.55 -5.92 -8.96
C LEU A 65 9.33 -4.62 -9.16
N LYS A 66 9.07 -3.93 -10.26
CA LYS A 66 9.79 -2.69 -10.57
C LYS A 66 9.56 -1.63 -9.50
N LEU A 67 8.33 -1.45 -9.08
CA LEU A 67 8.00 -0.48 -8.04
C LEU A 67 8.64 -0.87 -6.71
N SER A 68 8.61 -2.16 -6.38
CA SER A 68 9.26 -2.67 -5.18
C SER A 68 10.77 -2.40 -5.17
N GLN A 69 11.43 -2.54 -6.32
CA GLN A 69 12.84 -2.21 -6.46
C GLN A 69 13.12 -0.72 -6.25
N MET A 70 12.12 0.12 -6.48
CA MET A 70 12.20 1.56 -6.24
C MET A 70 11.86 1.94 -4.79
N GLY A 71 11.62 0.97 -3.93
CA GLY A 71 11.31 1.21 -2.53
C GLY A 71 9.82 1.28 -2.19
N VAL A 72 8.94 1.03 -3.16
CA VAL A 72 7.49 0.99 -2.90
C VAL A 72 7.16 -0.30 -2.15
N ILE A 73 6.31 -0.18 -1.14
CA ILE A 73 5.85 -1.33 -0.37
C ILE A 73 4.55 -1.83 -0.98
N ILE A 74 4.56 -3.09 -1.42
CA ILE A 74 3.38 -3.74 -1.96
C ILE A 74 2.73 -4.51 -0.82
N ALA A 75 1.57 -4.05 -0.37
CA ALA A 75 0.91 -4.57 0.84
C ALA A 75 -0.56 -4.90 0.54
N PRO A 76 -0.82 -6.01 -0.14
CA PRO A 76 -2.19 -6.39 -0.49
C PRO A 76 -3.03 -6.70 0.75
N PRO A 77 -4.35 -6.48 0.69
CA PRO A 77 -5.26 -6.80 1.80
C PRO A 77 -5.55 -8.30 1.84
N ILE A 78 -4.62 -9.08 2.36
CA ILE A 78 -4.75 -10.54 2.46
C ILE A 78 -5.24 -10.91 3.85
N ILE A 79 -6.29 -11.73 3.89
CA ILE A 79 -6.80 -12.29 5.14
C ILE A 79 -5.92 -13.49 5.50
N ALA A 80 -5.37 -13.46 6.72
CA ALA A 80 -4.48 -14.52 7.19
C ALA A 80 -5.12 -15.27 8.35
N SER A 81 -5.14 -16.59 8.27
CA SER A 81 -5.73 -17.41 9.32
C SER A 81 -5.01 -17.27 10.65
N TYR A 82 -3.72 -16.97 10.63
CA TYR A 82 -2.96 -16.78 11.87
C TYR A 82 -3.27 -15.47 12.58
N SER A 83 -4.13 -14.63 12.01
CA SER A 83 -4.50 -13.36 12.63
C SER A 83 -5.43 -13.51 13.82
N HIS A 84 -5.95 -14.70 14.08
CA HIS A 84 -6.95 -14.98 15.11
C HIS A 84 -8.28 -14.24 14.90
N ALA A 85 -8.51 -13.73 13.71
CA ALA A 85 -9.74 -13.05 13.39
C ALA A 85 -10.87 -14.08 13.22
N SER A 86 -12.01 -13.84 13.86
CA SER A 86 -13.16 -14.74 13.81
C SER A 86 -14.36 -14.15 13.09
N ASN A 87 -14.30 -12.87 12.68
CA ASN A 87 -15.38 -12.24 11.93
C ASN A 87 -14.80 -11.21 10.96
N LEU A 88 -15.67 -10.70 10.09
CA LEU A 88 -15.25 -9.78 9.04
C LEU A 88 -14.61 -8.51 9.62
N GLU A 89 -15.22 -7.94 10.67
CA GLU A 89 -14.69 -6.72 11.30
C GLU A 89 -13.26 -6.92 11.81
N GLN A 90 -13.00 -8.05 12.46
CA GLN A 90 -11.65 -8.36 12.94
C GLN A 90 -10.67 -8.56 11.79
N MET A 91 -11.13 -9.17 10.70
CA MET A 91 -10.29 -9.36 9.51
C MET A 91 -9.93 -8.03 8.88
N GLU A 92 -10.91 -7.13 8.76
CA GLU A 92 -10.66 -5.79 8.24
C GLU A 92 -9.74 -4.99 9.15
N ASN A 93 -9.94 -5.09 10.46
CA ASN A 93 -9.08 -4.41 11.44
C ASN A 93 -7.64 -4.91 11.37
N PHE A 94 -7.45 -6.20 11.14
CA PHE A 94 -6.11 -6.75 10.97
C PHE A 94 -5.40 -6.13 9.76
N ILE A 95 -6.09 -6.05 8.63
CA ILE A 95 -5.53 -5.47 7.40
C ILE A 95 -5.22 -3.98 7.59
N ILE A 96 -6.18 -3.23 8.12
CA ILE A 96 -6.00 -1.80 8.37
C ILE A 96 -4.85 -1.58 9.36
N GLY A 97 -4.81 -2.38 10.41
CA GLY A 97 -3.75 -2.29 11.41
C GLY A 97 -2.37 -2.54 10.81
N LYS A 98 -2.25 -3.51 9.90
CA LYS A 98 -0.99 -3.76 9.19
C LYS A 98 -0.56 -2.56 8.36
N TRP A 99 -1.51 -1.93 7.65
CA TRP A 99 -1.19 -0.72 6.90
C TRP A 99 -0.76 0.43 7.80
N LEU A 100 -1.44 0.58 8.95
CA LEU A 100 -1.06 1.60 9.93
C LEU A 100 0.33 1.32 10.50
N ASP A 101 0.66 0.05 10.77
CA ASP A 101 2.00 -0.33 11.20
C ASP A 101 3.06 0.10 10.18
N LEU A 102 2.78 -0.14 8.90
CA LEU A 102 3.70 0.25 7.83
C LEU A 102 3.87 1.76 7.74
N LEU A 103 2.83 2.52 8.10
CA LEU A 103 2.88 3.98 8.17
C LEU A 103 3.52 4.49 9.46
N GLY A 104 3.77 3.61 10.42
CA GLY A 104 4.34 3.99 11.71
C GLY A 104 3.32 4.63 12.64
N ILE A 105 2.03 4.34 12.46
CA ILE A 105 0.95 4.89 13.27
C ILE A 105 0.54 3.88 14.33
N SER A 106 0.53 4.29 15.60
CA SER A 106 0.11 3.44 16.71
C SER A 106 -1.39 3.16 16.66
N HIS A 107 -1.78 1.94 16.96
CA HIS A 107 -3.20 1.54 17.00
C HIS A 107 -3.38 0.30 17.85
N ASN A 108 -4.65 -0.03 18.14
CA ASN A 108 -5.04 -1.23 18.87
C ASN A 108 -6.09 -2.03 18.10
N LEU A 109 -5.98 -2.07 16.77
CA LEU A 109 -6.99 -2.69 15.92
C LEU A 109 -6.95 -4.21 15.92
N TYR A 110 -5.83 -4.82 16.33
CA TYR A 110 -5.72 -6.26 16.41
C TYR A 110 -4.78 -6.67 17.54
N GLU A 111 -4.92 -7.93 17.97
CA GLU A 111 -4.05 -8.50 18.98
C GLU A 111 -2.67 -8.77 18.41
N ARG A 112 -1.64 -8.34 19.11
CA ARG A 112 -0.27 -8.51 18.64
C ARG A 112 0.34 -9.77 19.21
N TRP A 113 1.11 -10.46 18.38
CA TRP A 113 1.92 -11.58 18.82
C TRP A 113 3.17 -11.05 19.49
N GLN A 114 3.40 -11.48 20.74
CA GLN A 114 4.52 -10.96 21.51
C GLN A 114 5.66 -11.96 21.72
N ASN A 115 5.46 -13.19 21.29
CA ASN A 115 6.39 -14.29 21.56
C ASN A 115 6.95 -14.91 20.29
N PHE A 116 7.21 -14.13 19.32
CA PHE A 116 7.89 -14.61 18.12
C PHE A 116 9.37 -14.81 18.33
#